data_f14ce6c06d34f0f7df9c678bf7254c18
#
_entry.id   f14ce6c06d34f0f7df9c678bf7254c18
#
_cell.length_a   1.000
_cell.length_b   1.000
_cell.length_c   1.000
_cell.angle_alpha   90.00
_cell.angle_beta   90.00
_cell.angle_gamma   90.00
#
_symmetry.space_group_name_H-M   'P 1'
#
loop_
_entity.id
_entity.type
_entity.pdbx_description
1 polymer ?
#
loop_
_entity_poly.entity_id
_entity_poly.type
_entity_poly.pdbx_seq_one_letter_code
_entity_poly.pdbx_strand_id
1 'polypeptide(L)'
;MAAFLTKRVLAKRLTASLLAVGFIYAILLLWPADNRVEDIPFYADNSFNVIAHGNGRALLPGNTLEAAVNALSVGADILELDIHLTADNILVVRHDETIDSTTNGTGRIAEMTLAELSLVDVGFNEYDYPEKVAEKGIRIPTLE
;
A
#
# COMPACT_ATOMS: atom_id res chain seq x y z
N MET A 1 29.96 -59.24 -10.16
CA MET A 1 29.05 -58.95 -11.30
C MET A 1 27.81 -58.18 -10.87
N ALA A 2 27.12 -58.50 -9.77
CA ALA A 2 25.93 -57.82 -9.27
C ALA A 2 26.15 -56.31 -8.93
N ALA A 3 27.23 -55.94 -8.23
CA ALA A 3 27.54 -54.59 -7.83
C ALA A 3 27.78 -53.63 -9.01
N PHE A 4 28.26 -54.14 -10.13
CA PHE A 4 28.49 -53.33 -11.34
C PHE A 4 27.18 -53.04 -12.09
N LEU A 5 26.25 -54.00 -12.07
CA LEU A 5 24.91 -53.82 -12.63
C LEU A 5 24.13 -52.77 -11.82
N THR A 6 24.24 -52.77 -10.49
CA THR A 6 23.56 -51.79 -9.61
C THR A 6 24.06 -50.37 -9.84
N LYS A 7 25.38 -50.18 -9.99
CA LYS A 7 25.98 -48.87 -10.29
C LYS A 7 25.52 -48.33 -11.66
N ARG A 8 25.44 -49.18 -12.69
CA ARG A 8 24.96 -48.78 -14.02
C ARG A 8 23.46 -48.39 -14.00
N VAL A 9 22.63 -49.12 -13.26
CA VAL A 9 21.20 -48.80 -13.12
C VAL A 9 21.02 -47.50 -12.35
N LEU A 10 21.78 -47.29 -11.27
CA LEU A 10 21.74 -46.05 -10.48
C LEU A 10 22.20 -44.84 -11.33
N ALA A 11 23.29 -44.98 -12.08
CA ALA A 11 23.77 -43.93 -12.97
C ALA A 11 22.69 -43.55 -14.03
N LYS A 12 22.07 -44.53 -14.68
CA LYS A 12 21.00 -44.29 -15.66
C LYS A 12 19.79 -43.56 -15.02
N ARG A 13 19.41 -43.96 -13.81
CA ARG A 13 18.30 -43.27 -13.08
C ARG A 13 18.66 -41.83 -12.74
N LEU A 14 19.88 -41.59 -12.27
CA LEU A 14 20.38 -40.26 -11.97
C LEU A 14 20.39 -39.34 -13.21
N THR A 15 20.92 -39.87 -14.33
CA THR A 15 20.92 -39.14 -15.61
C THR A 15 19.50 -38.84 -16.10
N ALA A 16 18.58 -39.79 -16.01
CA ALA A 16 17.18 -39.58 -16.40
C ALA A 16 16.51 -38.53 -15.52
N SER A 17 16.77 -38.55 -14.20
CA SER A 17 16.24 -37.52 -13.29
C SER A 17 16.79 -36.11 -13.58
N LEU A 18 18.09 -35.99 -13.86
CA LEU A 18 18.70 -34.71 -14.23
C LEU A 18 18.15 -34.16 -15.55
N LEU A 19 17.93 -35.05 -16.54
CA LEU A 19 17.30 -34.65 -17.80
C LEU A 19 15.86 -34.22 -17.62
N ALA A 20 15.10 -34.90 -16.77
CA ALA A 20 13.73 -34.53 -16.45
C ALA A 20 13.65 -33.16 -15.74
N VAL A 21 14.53 -32.93 -14.76
CA VAL A 21 14.61 -31.60 -14.06
C VAL A 21 15.01 -30.50 -15.04
N GLY A 22 16.02 -30.74 -15.89
CA GLY A 22 16.43 -29.79 -16.92
C GLY A 22 15.32 -29.49 -17.93
N PHE A 23 14.53 -30.47 -18.31
CA PHE A 23 13.38 -30.30 -19.20
C PHE A 23 12.26 -29.48 -18.55
N ILE A 24 11.93 -29.77 -17.29
CA ILE A 24 10.96 -29.00 -16.53
C ILE A 24 11.43 -27.53 -16.39
N TYR A 25 12.71 -27.34 -16.08
CA TYR A 25 13.29 -26.00 -15.97
C TYR A 25 13.25 -25.25 -17.31
N ALA A 26 13.55 -25.94 -18.41
CA ALA A 26 13.43 -25.35 -19.75
C ALA A 26 11.97 -24.97 -20.08
N ILE A 27 11.00 -25.81 -19.72
CA ILE A 27 9.57 -25.48 -19.89
C ILE A 27 9.24 -24.23 -19.08
N LEU A 28 9.68 -24.13 -17.82
CA LEU A 28 9.40 -22.97 -16.96
C LEU A 28 10.06 -21.69 -17.49
N LEU A 29 11.26 -21.79 -18.06
CA LEU A 29 11.93 -20.63 -18.69
C LEU A 29 11.31 -20.20 -20.01
N LEU A 30 10.83 -21.17 -20.79
CA LEU A 30 10.26 -20.92 -22.12
C LEU A 30 8.73 -20.75 -22.05
N TRP A 31 8.13 -21.06 -20.89
CA TRP A 31 6.71 -20.79 -20.68
C TRP A 31 6.48 -19.31 -20.80
N PRO A 32 5.73 -18.86 -21.78
CA PRO A 32 5.44 -17.42 -21.86
C PRO A 32 4.77 -17.04 -20.55
N ALA A 33 5.48 -16.28 -19.73
CA ALA A 33 4.87 -15.58 -18.62
C ALA A 33 3.95 -14.51 -19.25
N ASP A 34 2.82 -14.97 -19.74
CA ASP A 34 1.76 -14.09 -20.23
C ASP A 34 1.04 -13.48 -19.02
N ASN A 35 1.87 -13.03 -18.08
CA ASN A 35 1.50 -12.12 -17.01
C ASN A 35 1.52 -10.68 -17.53
N ARG A 36 1.25 -10.48 -18.82
CA ARG A 36 0.88 -9.15 -19.27
C ARG A 36 -0.40 -8.83 -18.53
N VAL A 37 -0.26 -7.98 -17.53
CA VAL A 37 -1.39 -7.22 -17.03
C VAL A 37 -2.04 -6.69 -18.30
N GLU A 38 -3.26 -7.16 -18.62
CA GLU A 38 -4.02 -6.66 -19.76
C GLU A 38 -3.90 -5.14 -19.73
N ASP A 39 -3.81 -4.51 -20.87
CA ASP A 39 -3.64 -3.05 -20.98
C ASP A 39 -4.70 -2.37 -20.11
N ILE A 40 -4.35 -2.16 -18.85
CA ILE A 40 -5.22 -1.43 -17.93
C ILE A 40 -5.19 0.00 -18.45
N PRO A 41 -6.35 0.60 -18.78
CA PRO A 41 -6.41 1.95 -19.34
C PRO A 41 -5.60 2.97 -18.52
N PHE A 42 -5.47 2.75 -17.22
CA PHE A 42 -4.66 3.56 -16.31
C PHE A 42 -3.17 3.62 -16.68
N TYR A 43 -2.62 2.55 -17.31
CA TYR A 43 -1.23 2.49 -17.74
C TYR A 43 -1.05 2.70 -19.25
N ALA A 44 -2.15 2.89 -19.99
CA ALA A 44 -2.12 2.92 -21.46
C ALA A 44 -1.50 4.21 -22.03
N ASP A 45 -1.53 5.27 -21.25
CA ASP A 45 -1.03 6.56 -21.69
C ASP A 45 0.35 6.78 -21.11
N ASN A 46 1.38 6.32 -21.21
CA ASN A 46 2.74 6.61 -20.72
C ASN A 46 2.93 8.03 -20.14
N SER A 47 1.86 8.62 -19.59
CA SER A 47 1.91 9.93 -18.96
C SER A 47 2.61 9.82 -17.59
N PHE A 48 3.31 10.87 -17.24
CA PHE A 48 3.91 10.98 -15.92
C PHE A 48 2.83 11.44 -14.93
N ASN A 49 2.50 10.62 -13.95
CA ASN A 49 1.51 10.95 -12.92
C ASN A 49 2.19 11.45 -11.64
N VAL A 50 1.68 12.52 -11.09
CA VAL A 50 2.08 13.04 -9.78
C VAL A 50 1.15 12.45 -8.72
N ILE A 51 1.73 11.64 -7.83
CA ILE A 51 1.00 11.00 -6.74
C ILE A 51 1.21 11.79 -5.45
N ALA A 52 0.13 12.24 -4.86
CA ALA A 52 0.14 12.95 -3.58
C ALA A 52 0.13 11.94 -2.41
N HIS A 53 1.29 11.65 -1.86
CA HIS A 53 1.49 10.73 -0.74
C HIS A 53 0.79 11.25 0.52
N GLY A 54 -0.03 10.40 1.16
CA GLY A 54 -0.84 10.77 2.32
C GLY A 54 -1.70 11.99 2.03
N ASN A 55 -2.30 12.06 0.85
CA ASN A 55 -3.06 13.22 0.36
C ASN A 55 -2.27 14.55 0.31
N GLY A 56 -0.93 14.49 0.18
CA GLY A 56 -0.11 15.70 0.12
C GLY A 56 0.36 16.21 1.50
N ARG A 57 0.70 15.30 2.39
CA ARG A 57 1.11 15.55 3.78
C ARG A 57 2.29 16.50 3.98
N ALA A 58 3.01 16.85 2.93
CA ALA A 58 4.13 17.80 3.01
C ALA A 58 3.66 19.28 3.10
N LEU A 59 2.42 19.56 2.74
CA LEU A 59 1.86 20.91 2.67
C LEU A 59 0.79 21.18 3.73
N LEU A 60 -0.01 20.18 4.06
CA LEU A 60 -1.10 20.22 5.04
C LEU A 60 -1.14 18.89 5.84
N PRO A 61 -1.88 18.84 6.97
CA PRO A 61 -2.02 17.60 7.73
C PRO A 61 -2.43 16.44 6.84
N GLY A 62 -1.58 15.43 6.76
CA GLY A 62 -1.78 14.29 5.86
C GLY A 62 -3.05 13.49 6.18
N ASN A 63 -3.57 12.80 5.15
CA ASN A 63 -4.77 11.98 5.28
C ASN A 63 -6.01 12.77 5.74
N THR A 64 -6.12 14.05 5.31
CA THR A 64 -7.27 14.92 5.54
C THR A 64 -7.90 15.38 4.24
N LEU A 65 -9.14 15.83 4.31
CA LEU A 65 -9.85 16.36 3.15
C LEU A 65 -9.18 17.65 2.64
N GLU A 66 -8.72 18.49 3.56
CA GLU A 66 -8.03 19.75 3.25
C GLU A 66 -6.74 19.48 2.47
N ALA A 67 -5.96 18.48 2.89
CA ALA A 67 -4.74 18.07 2.18
C ALA A 67 -5.06 17.55 0.79
N ALA A 68 -6.10 16.72 0.64
CA ALA A 68 -6.55 16.18 -0.64
C ALA A 68 -6.95 17.29 -1.62
N VAL A 69 -7.78 18.23 -1.18
CA VAL A 69 -8.20 19.39 -2.00
C VAL A 69 -7.01 20.24 -2.40
N ASN A 70 -6.09 20.49 -1.47
CA ASN A 70 -4.88 21.25 -1.77
C ASN A 70 -3.98 20.51 -2.78
N ALA A 71 -3.77 19.21 -2.61
CA ALA A 71 -2.95 18.40 -3.52
C ALA A 71 -3.48 18.46 -4.96
N LEU A 72 -4.78 18.31 -5.16
CA LEU A 72 -5.41 18.45 -6.47
C LEU A 72 -5.25 19.88 -7.03
N SER A 73 -5.36 20.90 -6.18
CA SER A 73 -5.23 22.30 -6.61
C SER A 73 -3.82 22.66 -7.11
N VAL A 74 -2.79 21.96 -6.62
CA VAL A 74 -1.40 22.15 -7.04
C VAL A 74 -0.96 21.18 -8.15
N GLY A 75 -1.89 20.36 -8.68
CA GLY A 75 -1.67 19.55 -9.87
C GLY A 75 -1.31 18.10 -9.59
N ALA A 76 -1.70 17.52 -8.46
CA ALA A 76 -1.62 16.07 -8.27
C ALA A 76 -2.67 15.36 -9.14
N ASP A 77 -2.26 14.28 -9.79
CA ASP A 77 -3.11 13.44 -10.63
C ASP A 77 -3.78 12.32 -9.83
N ILE A 78 -3.12 11.87 -8.78
CA ILE A 78 -3.53 10.73 -7.96
C ILE A 78 -3.39 11.10 -6.48
N LEU A 79 -4.40 10.77 -5.69
CA LEU A 79 -4.33 10.82 -4.23
C LEU A 79 -4.01 9.42 -3.70
N GLU A 80 -2.96 9.32 -2.92
CA GLU A 80 -2.64 8.14 -2.13
C GLU A 80 -3.03 8.40 -0.69
N LEU A 81 -3.66 7.43 -0.04
CA LEU A 81 -4.19 7.56 1.32
C LEU A 81 -4.14 6.22 2.06
N ASP A 82 -4.08 6.31 3.38
CA ASP A 82 -4.09 5.17 4.30
C ASP A 82 -5.45 5.06 4.98
N ILE A 83 -5.91 3.84 5.26
CA ILE A 83 -7.22 3.60 5.86
C ILE A 83 -7.15 2.68 7.07
N HIS A 84 -8.01 2.93 8.04
CA HIS A 84 -8.24 2.08 9.20
C HIS A 84 -9.74 1.86 9.43
N LEU A 85 -10.06 0.77 10.14
CA LEU A 85 -11.43 0.45 10.54
C LEU A 85 -11.64 0.84 12.01
N THR A 86 -12.71 1.57 12.28
CA THR A 86 -13.12 1.96 13.64
C THR A 86 -13.79 0.80 14.38
N ALA A 87 -14.01 0.96 15.69
CA ALA A 87 -14.74 -0.03 16.51
C ALA A 87 -16.19 -0.26 16.04
N ASP A 88 -16.81 0.72 15.41
CA ASP A 88 -18.16 0.65 14.83
C ASP A 88 -18.16 0.36 13.32
N ASN A 89 -17.03 -0.18 12.78
CA ASN A 89 -16.86 -0.65 11.42
C ASN A 89 -16.99 0.44 10.34
N ILE A 90 -16.57 1.65 10.62
CA ILE A 90 -16.47 2.73 9.63
C ILE A 90 -15.03 2.84 9.14
N LEU A 91 -14.83 2.98 7.83
CA LEU A 91 -13.52 3.24 7.24
C LEU A 91 -13.18 4.72 7.41
N VAL A 92 -12.04 4.98 8.04
CA VAL A 92 -11.48 6.33 8.23
C VAL A 92 -10.12 6.44 7.56
N VAL A 93 -9.77 7.65 7.14
CA VAL A 93 -8.51 7.91 6.44
C VAL A 93 -7.47 8.38 7.44
N ARG A 94 -6.46 7.54 7.69
CA ARG A 94 -5.39 7.81 8.65
C ARG A 94 -4.18 6.92 8.40
N HIS A 95 -2.95 7.44 8.61
CA HIS A 95 -1.71 6.71 8.43
C HIS A 95 -1.45 5.73 9.61
N ASP A 96 -1.39 6.24 10.83
CA ASP A 96 -1.05 5.45 12.00
C ASP A 96 -2.27 4.71 12.56
N GLU A 97 -2.07 3.55 13.16
CA GLU A 97 -3.10 2.80 13.87
C GLU A 97 -3.60 3.50 15.14
N THR A 98 -2.84 4.50 15.63
CA THR A 98 -3.18 5.35 16.76
C THR A 98 -3.30 6.81 16.34
N ILE A 99 -3.98 7.62 17.15
CA ILE A 99 -4.16 9.05 16.88
C ILE A 99 -3.16 9.94 17.64
N ASP A 100 -2.22 9.35 18.39
CA ASP A 100 -1.36 10.03 19.37
C ASP A 100 -0.38 11.02 18.74
N SER A 101 0.24 10.64 17.61
CA SER A 101 1.38 11.37 17.05
C SER A 101 1.02 12.69 16.36
N THR A 102 -0.21 12.82 15.85
CA THR A 102 -0.58 13.90 14.93
C THR A 102 -1.94 14.50 15.22
N THR A 103 -2.47 14.29 16.43
CA THR A 103 -3.75 14.86 16.86
C THR A 103 -3.67 15.31 18.33
N ASN A 104 -4.70 15.98 18.79
CA ASN A 104 -4.86 16.35 20.20
C ASN A 104 -5.46 15.22 21.06
N GLY A 105 -5.67 14.03 20.50
CA GLY A 105 -6.20 12.84 21.18
C GLY A 105 -5.18 11.74 21.37
N THR A 106 -5.58 10.65 22.02
CA THR A 106 -4.79 9.44 22.22
C THR A 106 -5.66 8.20 22.07
N GLY A 107 -5.10 7.10 21.57
CA GLY A 107 -5.78 5.82 21.49
C GLY A 107 -5.69 5.14 20.12
N ARG A 108 -6.14 3.90 20.07
CA ARG A 108 -6.16 3.07 18.85
C ARG A 108 -7.47 3.29 18.09
N ILE A 109 -7.38 3.54 16.81
CA ILE A 109 -8.55 3.75 15.92
C ILE A 109 -9.51 2.56 15.98
N ALA A 110 -8.99 1.34 16.00
CA ALA A 110 -9.81 0.13 16.06
C ALA A 110 -10.60 -0.05 17.38
N GLU A 111 -10.27 0.73 18.41
CA GLU A 111 -10.93 0.71 19.72
C GLU A 111 -11.85 1.93 19.92
N MET A 112 -11.92 2.83 18.95
CA MET A 112 -12.69 4.09 18.99
C MET A 112 -13.82 4.05 17.96
N THR A 113 -14.96 4.62 18.31
CA THR A 113 -16.08 4.87 17.40
C THR A 113 -15.81 6.09 16.51
N LEU A 114 -16.50 6.19 15.39
CA LEU A 114 -16.44 7.41 14.55
C LEU A 114 -16.86 8.65 15.35
N ALA A 115 -17.85 8.53 16.25
CA ALA A 115 -18.29 9.64 17.07
C ALA A 115 -17.17 10.17 17.98
N GLU A 116 -16.37 9.29 18.59
CA GLU A 116 -15.20 9.66 19.40
C GLU A 116 -14.10 10.29 18.54
N LEU A 117 -13.79 9.70 17.37
CA LEU A 117 -12.81 10.25 16.44
C LEU A 117 -13.21 11.62 15.88
N SER A 118 -14.51 11.91 15.75
CA SER A 118 -15.00 13.20 15.27
C SER A 118 -14.69 14.39 16.19
N LEU A 119 -14.34 14.11 17.45
CA LEU A 119 -13.94 15.14 18.42
C LEU A 119 -12.45 15.51 18.35
N VAL A 120 -11.67 14.69 17.64
CA VAL A 120 -10.22 14.85 17.56
C VAL A 120 -9.84 15.88 16.50
N ASP A 121 -8.87 16.74 16.81
CA ASP A 121 -8.32 17.74 15.89
C ASP A 121 -7.00 17.25 15.30
N VAL A 122 -6.98 17.00 13.98
CA VAL A 122 -5.81 16.58 13.21
C VAL A 122 -4.90 17.77 12.85
N GLY A 123 -5.39 18.98 12.92
CA GLY A 123 -4.60 20.18 12.73
C GLY A 123 -3.68 20.49 13.92
N PHE A 124 -3.88 19.81 15.05
CA PHE A 124 -3.00 19.87 16.22
C PHE A 124 -1.74 19.06 15.94
N ASN A 125 -0.56 19.72 15.84
CA ASN A 125 0.52 19.02 15.28
C ASN A 125 1.93 19.50 15.62
N GLU A 126 2.89 18.56 15.45
CA GLU A 126 4.32 18.74 15.65
C GLU A 126 5.05 19.26 14.39
N TYR A 127 4.39 19.40 13.25
CA TYR A 127 5.00 19.86 12.00
C TYR A 127 4.77 21.35 11.80
N ASP A 128 5.83 22.08 11.45
CA ASP A 128 5.76 23.48 11.01
C ASP A 128 5.16 23.55 9.58
N TYR A 129 3.85 23.49 9.48
CA TYR A 129 3.20 23.81 8.22
C TYR A 129 3.32 25.32 7.91
N PRO A 130 3.36 25.71 6.62
CA PRO A 130 3.47 27.12 6.22
C PRO A 130 2.39 28.03 6.81
N GLU A 131 1.23 27.48 7.06
CA GLU A 131 0.13 28.12 7.78
C GLU A 131 -0.18 27.36 9.06
N LYS A 132 -0.53 28.08 10.12
CA LYS A 132 -1.06 27.46 11.33
C LYS A 132 -2.41 26.82 11.02
N VAL A 133 -2.40 25.50 10.86
CA VAL A 133 -3.63 24.72 10.66
C VAL A 133 -4.19 24.19 11.98
N ALA A 134 -3.39 24.15 13.05
CA ALA A 134 -3.89 24.00 14.41
C ALA A 134 -5.00 25.06 14.63
N GLU A 135 -6.09 24.69 15.23
CA GLU A 135 -7.28 25.54 15.45
C GLU A 135 -8.26 25.64 14.25
N LYS A 136 -7.96 25.12 13.07
CA LYS A 136 -8.92 25.08 11.96
C LYS A 136 -10.01 24.00 12.12
N GLY A 137 -9.89 23.16 13.15
CA GLY A 137 -10.85 22.09 13.43
C GLY A 137 -10.87 21.00 12.37
N ILE A 138 -9.70 20.66 11.82
CA ILE A 138 -9.55 19.60 10.82
C ILE A 138 -9.88 18.26 11.46
N ARG A 139 -10.67 17.45 10.78
CA ARG A 139 -11.17 16.18 11.28
C ARG A 139 -10.59 14.99 10.50
N ILE A 140 -10.61 13.82 11.14
CA ILE A 140 -10.32 12.56 10.45
C ILE A 140 -11.49 12.27 9.51
N PRO A 141 -11.27 12.20 8.19
CA PRO A 141 -12.36 11.95 7.25
C PRO A 141 -12.71 10.46 7.20
N THR A 142 -13.93 10.16 6.83
CA THR A 142 -14.33 8.82 6.38
C THR A 142 -13.94 8.61 4.92
N LEU A 143 -13.89 7.36 4.48
CA LEU A 143 -13.66 7.03 3.07
C LEU A 143 -14.94 7.17 2.21
N GLU A 144 -16.10 7.32 2.82
CA GLU A 144 -17.40 7.48 2.14
C GLU A 144 -17.74 8.93 1.82
#